data_8aae2dedf9d2802b0e5a2d97383bd9b1
#
_entry.id   8aae2dedf9d2802b0e5a2d97383bd9b1
#
_cell.length_a   1.000
_cell.length_b   1.000
_cell.length_c   1.000
_cell.angle_alpha   90.00
_cell.angle_beta   90.00
_cell.angle_gamma   90.00
#
_symmetry.space_group_name_H-M   'P 1'
#
loop_
_entity.id
_entity.type
_entity.pdbx_description
1 polymer ?
#
loop_
_entity_poly.entity_id
_entity_poly.type
_entity_poly.pdbx_seq_one_letter_code
_entity_poly.pdbx_strand_id
1 'polypeptide(L)'
;MTLGGFLCEGAHRMRHHRVYVSLPRAFVGMALALVFAWYGFTTTPLSYVLPVQMQPAYMRPRPQVRLSQPTQWSKEHYPDYVRVVSGAYIDSDVPAGAVVYSPLDEYGRAVKVEGCVTYDMMQHGSKRQREELPNPSGWGYNKKVAIELPQGRVYHGWFWNRSHMLAKSLGGEEKLENLVCGTRMQNVGAHDDKGGMDYCEAKARLWLKSHPDGYMYYIVTALYRADELVPRSVVVDMLSSDHTINEEVEVYNTALGYEINYNDGTFKQKSE
;
A
#
# COMPACT_ATOMS: atom_id res chain seq x y z
N MET A 1 -1.94 13.09 70.91
CA MET A 1 -1.54 14.43 71.36
C MET A 1 -1.39 15.31 70.17
N THR A 2 -2.25 16.29 70.12
CA THR A 2 -2.32 17.65 69.56
C THR A 2 -2.27 17.74 68.02
N LEU A 3 -3.38 17.95 67.38
CA LEU A 3 -4.19 19.17 67.18
C LEU A 3 -3.39 20.35 66.59
N GLY A 4 -3.76 20.79 65.41
CA GLY A 4 -3.38 22.05 64.82
C GLY A 4 -4.06 22.24 63.48
N GLY A 5 -5.30 22.71 63.49
CA GLY A 5 -5.99 23.22 62.30
C GLY A 5 -5.66 24.70 62.10
N PHE A 6 -5.77 25.18 60.86
CA PHE A 6 -6.03 26.58 60.57
C PHE A 6 -6.84 26.71 59.27
N LEU A 7 -7.94 27.42 59.45
CA LEU A 7 -8.82 27.98 58.44
C LEU A 7 -8.14 29.14 57.69
N CYS A 8 -8.41 29.32 56.44
CA CYS A 8 -8.51 30.63 55.77
C CYS A 8 -9.27 30.42 54.46
N GLU A 9 -10.50 30.83 54.40
CA GLU A 9 -11.02 32.10 53.93
C GLU A 9 -11.04 32.25 52.41
N GLY A 10 -12.24 32.37 51.93
CA GLY A 10 -12.68 32.42 50.57
C GLY A 10 -12.32 33.73 49.83
N ALA A 11 -12.16 33.60 48.55
CA ALA A 11 -12.26 34.72 47.63
C ALA A 11 -13.31 34.42 46.56
N HIS A 12 -14.42 35.08 46.68
CA HIS A 12 -15.47 35.19 45.66
C HIS A 12 -14.89 35.87 44.43
N ARG A 13 -14.78 35.16 43.33
CA ARG A 13 -14.50 35.72 42.01
C ARG A 13 -15.79 35.75 41.21
N MET A 14 -16.38 36.94 41.10
CA MET A 14 -17.52 37.21 40.21
C MET A 14 -17.18 36.88 38.77
N ARG A 15 -17.93 35.97 38.21
CA ARG A 15 -17.91 35.67 36.76
C ARG A 15 -18.83 36.66 36.05
N HIS A 16 -18.24 37.56 35.26
CA HIS A 16 -19.03 38.33 34.29
C HIS A 16 -19.47 37.39 33.15
N HIS A 17 -20.76 37.11 33.09
CA HIS A 17 -21.40 36.49 31.93
C HIS A 17 -21.52 37.54 30.81
N ARG A 18 -20.72 37.39 29.75
CA ARG A 18 -20.99 38.06 28.49
C ARG A 18 -22.07 37.27 27.76
N VAL A 19 -23.23 37.89 27.65
CA VAL A 19 -24.35 37.40 26.82
C VAL A 19 -24.00 37.74 25.36
N TYR A 20 -23.70 36.77 24.57
CA TYR A 20 -23.62 36.91 23.11
C TYR A 20 -25.01 36.69 22.54
N VAL A 21 -25.65 37.78 22.10
CA VAL A 21 -26.87 37.69 21.31
C VAL A 21 -26.50 37.33 19.88
N SER A 22 -26.76 36.08 19.48
CA SER A 22 -26.64 35.65 18.10
C SER A 22 -27.89 36.07 17.32
N LEU A 23 -27.75 37.02 16.42
CA LEU A 23 -28.78 37.35 15.44
C LEU A 23 -28.92 36.18 14.44
N PRO A 24 -30.12 35.71 14.15
CA PRO A 24 -30.30 34.60 13.21
C PRO A 24 -29.99 35.07 11.79
N ARG A 25 -29.17 34.27 11.13
CA ARG A 25 -28.71 34.43 9.72
C ARG A 25 -29.86 34.37 8.68
N ALA A 26 -31.11 34.39 9.07
CA ALA A 26 -32.27 34.26 8.17
C ALA A 26 -32.69 35.57 7.47
N PHE A 27 -32.14 36.74 7.84
CA PHE A 27 -32.58 38.01 7.26
C PHE A 27 -31.78 38.57 6.10
N VAL A 28 -30.62 37.95 5.75
CA VAL A 28 -29.79 38.42 4.64
C VAL A 28 -30.24 37.82 3.30
N GLY A 29 -31.00 36.72 3.33
CA GLY A 29 -31.46 36.05 2.09
C GLY A 29 -32.70 36.70 1.43
N MET A 30 -33.52 37.44 2.18
CA MET A 30 -34.77 38.01 1.68
C MET A 30 -34.63 39.38 1.00
N ALA A 31 -33.57 40.12 1.25
CA ALA A 31 -33.34 41.44 0.65
C ALA A 31 -32.80 41.37 -0.78
N LEU A 32 -32.16 40.24 -1.17
CA LEU A 32 -31.63 40.04 -2.53
C LEU A 32 -32.67 39.44 -3.49
N ALA A 33 -33.74 38.82 -3.00
CA ALA A 33 -34.80 38.25 -3.86
C ALA A 33 -35.80 39.29 -4.38
N LEU A 34 -35.94 40.44 -3.76
CA LEU A 34 -36.90 41.48 -4.18
C LEU A 34 -36.32 42.48 -5.21
N VAL A 35 -35.02 42.52 -5.41
CA VAL A 35 -34.41 43.37 -6.46
C VAL A 35 -34.45 42.71 -7.83
N PHE A 36 -34.61 41.41 -7.91
CA PHE A 36 -34.72 40.67 -9.22
C PHE A 36 -36.10 40.55 -9.76
N ALA A 37 -37.15 40.92 -9.02
CA ALA A 37 -38.52 40.84 -9.48
C ALA A 37 -39.01 42.09 -10.26
N TRP A 38 -38.22 43.16 -10.32
CA TRP A 38 -38.65 44.41 -10.99
C TRP A 38 -37.94 44.72 -12.30
N TYR A 39 -37.00 43.87 -12.74
CA TYR A 39 -36.41 43.92 -14.09
C TYR A 39 -36.80 42.68 -14.90
N GLY A 40 -38.13 42.44 -14.96
CA GLY A 40 -38.61 41.56 -15.98
C GLY A 40 -38.84 42.35 -17.26
N PHE A 41 -37.95 42.16 -18.26
CA PHE A 41 -38.38 42.02 -19.64
C PHE A 41 -37.14 41.83 -20.53
N THR A 42 -37.18 40.75 -21.29
CA THR A 42 -36.43 40.50 -22.54
C THR A 42 -34.92 40.45 -22.48
N THR A 43 -34.39 39.29 -22.09
CA THR A 43 -33.19 38.78 -22.74
C THR A 43 -33.31 37.24 -22.83
N THR A 44 -33.08 36.74 -24.02
CA THR A 44 -32.87 35.32 -24.35
C THR A 44 -32.07 34.60 -23.27
N PRO A 45 -32.37 33.33 -22.94
CA PRO A 45 -31.55 32.62 -21.94
C PRO A 45 -30.13 32.53 -22.45
N LEU A 46 -29.24 33.32 -21.84
CA LEU A 46 -27.82 33.01 -21.88
C LEU A 46 -27.70 31.63 -21.25
N SER A 47 -27.43 30.64 -22.05
CA SER A 47 -26.92 29.38 -21.61
C SER A 47 -25.64 29.69 -20.82
N TYR A 48 -25.71 29.64 -19.50
CA TYR A 48 -24.50 29.65 -18.66
C TYR A 48 -23.71 28.41 -19.03
N VAL A 49 -22.80 28.56 -19.97
CA VAL A 49 -21.68 27.64 -20.13
C VAL A 49 -20.85 27.84 -18.86
N LEU A 50 -21.09 27.00 -17.87
CA LEU A 50 -20.18 26.91 -16.72
C LEU A 50 -18.77 26.73 -17.29
N PRO A 51 -17.78 27.55 -16.87
CA PRO A 51 -16.42 27.35 -17.33
C PRO A 51 -16.06 25.91 -16.95
N VAL A 52 -15.75 25.09 -17.95
CA VAL A 52 -15.14 23.79 -17.73
C VAL A 52 -13.91 24.09 -16.87
N GLN A 53 -13.96 23.73 -15.59
CA GLN A 53 -12.79 23.81 -14.74
C GLN A 53 -11.72 22.99 -15.43
N MET A 54 -10.77 23.66 -16.06
CA MET A 54 -9.57 23.01 -16.60
C MET A 54 -8.82 22.47 -15.40
N GLN A 55 -9.05 21.19 -15.10
CA GLN A 55 -8.22 20.48 -14.16
C GLN A 55 -6.77 20.60 -14.65
N PRO A 56 -5.84 20.96 -13.78
CA PRO A 56 -4.43 21.02 -14.13
C PRO A 56 -4.01 19.73 -14.85
N ALA A 57 -3.16 19.84 -15.85
CA ALA A 57 -2.80 18.71 -16.73
C ALA A 57 -2.26 17.48 -15.97
N TYR A 58 -1.74 17.66 -14.73
CA TYR A 58 -1.29 16.59 -13.83
C TYR A 58 -2.45 15.81 -13.16
N MET A 59 -3.68 16.33 -13.18
CA MET A 59 -4.88 15.63 -12.65
C MET A 59 -5.63 14.80 -13.70
N ARG A 60 -5.16 14.75 -14.94
CA ARG A 60 -5.72 13.80 -15.89
C ARG A 60 -5.15 12.43 -15.52
N PRO A 61 -5.99 11.45 -15.08
CA PRO A 61 -5.50 10.10 -14.90
C PRO A 61 -4.89 9.66 -16.24
N ARG A 62 -3.60 9.35 -16.26
CA ARG A 62 -3.03 8.62 -17.40
C ARG A 62 -3.83 7.35 -17.53
N PRO A 63 -4.13 6.89 -18.76
CA PRO A 63 -4.72 5.58 -18.93
C PRO A 63 -3.75 4.57 -18.28
N GLN A 64 -4.13 4.09 -17.10
CA GLN A 64 -3.31 3.14 -16.34
C GLN A 64 -3.58 1.79 -16.99
N VAL A 65 -2.62 1.31 -17.74
CA VAL A 65 -2.62 -0.08 -18.20
C VAL A 65 -2.04 -0.88 -17.05
N ARG A 66 -2.91 -1.47 -16.24
CA ARG A 66 -2.51 -2.38 -15.17
C ARG A 66 -1.72 -3.54 -15.75
N LEU A 67 -0.60 -3.85 -15.13
CA LEU A 67 0.17 -5.05 -15.49
C LEU A 67 -0.63 -6.30 -15.09
N SER A 68 -1.07 -7.07 -16.08
CA SER A 68 -1.89 -8.27 -15.90
C SER A 68 -1.17 -9.57 -16.25
N GLN A 69 0.06 -9.47 -16.78
CA GLN A 69 0.90 -10.60 -17.16
C GLN A 69 2.34 -10.35 -16.72
N PRO A 70 3.05 -11.38 -16.21
CA PRO A 70 4.44 -11.23 -15.80
C PRO A 70 5.32 -10.90 -17.00
N THR A 71 6.24 -9.95 -16.81
CA THR A 71 7.26 -9.65 -17.83
C THR A 71 8.52 -10.50 -17.63
N GLN A 72 9.44 -10.42 -18.57
CA GLN A 72 10.69 -11.17 -18.47
C GLN A 72 11.73 -10.35 -17.71
N TRP A 73 12.30 -10.96 -16.67
CA TRP A 73 13.42 -10.40 -15.92
C TRP A 73 14.73 -10.46 -16.72
N SER A 74 15.55 -9.42 -16.57
CA SER A 74 16.95 -9.42 -17.01
C SER A 74 17.83 -8.76 -15.95
N LYS A 75 19.00 -9.32 -15.70
CA LYS A 75 19.98 -8.79 -14.73
C LYS A 75 20.43 -7.37 -15.09
N GLU A 76 20.56 -7.10 -16.36
CA GLU A 76 21.08 -5.82 -16.89
C GLU A 76 20.11 -4.67 -16.63
N HIS A 77 18.80 -4.94 -16.74
CA HIS A 77 17.76 -3.93 -16.59
C HIS A 77 17.19 -3.86 -15.17
N TYR A 78 17.11 -5.00 -14.49
CA TYR A 78 16.45 -5.11 -13.18
C TYR A 78 17.31 -5.87 -12.16
N PRO A 79 18.52 -5.38 -11.85
CA PRO A 79 19.48 -6.09 -10.98
C PRO A 79 18.94 -6.32 -9.57
N ASP A 80 18.04 -5.48 -9.09
CA ASP A 80 17.41 -5.58 -7.77
C ASP A 80 16.05 -6.31 -7.79
N TYR A 81 15.72 -6.96 -8.92
CA TYR A 81 14.49 -7.75 -9.10
C TYR A 81 13.19 -6.94 -9.00
N VAL A 82 13.25 -5.64 -9.19
CA VAL A 82 12.11 -4.73 -9.21
C VAL A 82 12.08 -3.88 -10.48
N ARG A 83 10.88 -3.55 -10.93
CA ARG A 83 10.61 -2.65 -12.03
C ARG A 83 9.46 -1.72 -11.66
N VAL A 84 9.69 -0.42 -11.61
CA VAL A 84 8.61 0.57 -11.52
C VAL A 84 7.97 0.68 -12.89
N VAL A 85 6.70 0.34 -12.99
CA VAL A 85 5.95 0.22 -14.26
C VAL A 85 5.24 1.53 -14.59
N SER A 86 4.47 2.04 -13.64
CA SER A 86 3.61 3.22 -13.82
C SER A 86 3.23 3.83 -12.47
N GLY A 87 2.25 4.73 -12.44
CA GLY A 87 1.52 5.07 -11.22
C GLY A 87 0.62 3.91 -10.78
N ALA A 88 0.34 3.86 -9.48
CA ALA A 88 -0.48 2.82 -8.86
C ALA A 88 -1.89 2.74 -9.48
N TYR A 89 -2.39 1.54 -9.66
CA TYR A 89 -3.77 1.27 -10.02
C TYR A 89 -4.55 0.87 -8.77
N ILE A 90 -5.33 1.81 -8.24
CA ILE A 90 -6.15 1.56 -7.04
C ILE A 90 -7.61 1.40 -7.46
N ASP A 91 -8.09 0.18 -7.39
CA ASP A 91 -9.49 -0.22 -7.55
C ASP A 91 -9.89 -0.96 -6.26
N SER A 92 -9.99 -0.19 -5.18
CA SER A 92 -10.25 -0.71 -3.84
C SER A 92 -10.87 0.38 -2.98
N ASP A 93 -11.88 0.00 -2.21
CA ASP A 93 -12.58 0.82 -1.21
C ASP A 93 -12.26 0.39 0.22
N VAL A 94 -11.21 -0.40 0.41
CA VAL A 94 -10.75 -0.87 1.72
C VAL A 94 -10.47 0.34 2.61
N PRO A 95 -11.15 0.46 3.77
CA PRO A 95 -10.97 1.60 4.65
C PRO A 95 -9.58 1.59 5.32
N ALA A 96 -9.11 2.77 5.71
CA ALA A 96 -7.84 2.92 6.43
C ALA A 96 -7.82 2.04 7.70
N GLY A 97 -6.75 1.30 7.88
CA GLY A 97 -6.60 0.35 8.99
C GLY A 97 -7.11 -1.06 8.71
N ALA A 98 -7.57 -1.36 7.49
CA ALA A 98 -8.09 -2.68 7.13
C ALA A 98 -7.28 -3.36 6.03
N VAL A 99 -7.40 -4.69 5.99
CA VAL A 99 -6.82 -5.57 4.95
C VAL A 99 -7.87 -6.57 4.50
N VAL A 100 -8.00 -6.74 3.20
CA VAL A 100 -8.82 -7.77 2.56
C VAL A 100 -7.90 -8.74 1.82
N TYR A 101 -8.09 -10.02 2.04
CA TYR A 101 -7.40 -11.10 1.36
C TYR A 101 -8.39 -11.81 0.44
N SER A 102 -8.10 -11.87 -0.84
CA SER A 102 -8.88 -12.69 -1.76
C SER A 102 -8.80 -14.16 -1.35
N PRO A 103 -9.87 -14.95 -1.49
CA PRO A 103 -9.78 -16.40 -1.33
C PRO A 103 -8.68 -16.97 -2.23
N LEU A 104 -8.12 -18.11 -1.81
CA LEU A 104 -7.25 -18.89 -2.69
C LEU A 104 -8.04 -19.30 -3.94
N ASP A 105 -7.34 -19.34 -5.07
CA ASP A 105 -7.96 -19.80 -6.31
C ASP A 105 -8.12 -21.33 -6.35
N GLU A 106 -8.62 -21.87 -7.48
CA GLU A 106 -8.86 -23.29 -7.67
C GLU A 106 -7.61 -24.17 -7.57
N TYR A 107 -6.41 -23.57 -7.69
CA TYR A 107 -5.12 -24.23 -7.52
C TYR A 107 -4.54 -24.06 -6.10
N GLY A 108 -5.27 -23.44 -5.20
CA GLY A 108 -4.83 -23.15 -3.83
C GLY A 108 -3.77 -22.04 -3.75
N ARG A 109 -3.73 -21.12 -4.74
CA ARG A 109 -2.76 -20.03 -4.83
C ARG A 109 -3.31 -18.73 -4.24
N ALA A 110 -2.45 -17.96 -3.57
CA ALA A 110 -2.77 -16.58 -3.19
C ALA A 110 -2.87 -15.69 -4.43
N VAL A 111 -3.93 -14.89 -4.53
CA VAL A 111 -4.24 -14.09 -5.74
C VAL A 111 -4.00 -12.60 -5.52
N LYS A 112 -4.65 -12.03 -4.50
CA LYS A 112 -4.64 -10.59 -4.26
C LYS A 112 -4.77 -10.28 -2.78
N VAL A 113 -4.03 -9.27 -2.33
CA VAL A 113 -4.17 -8.66 -1.01
C VAL A 113 -4.39 -7.16 -1.19
N GLU A 114 -5.37 -6.61 -0.50
CA GLU A 114 -5.71 -5.19 -0.54
C GLU A 114 -5.62 -4.61 0.87
N GLY A 115 -4.59 -3.83 1.12
CA GLY A 115 -4.38 -3.16 2.40
C GLY A 115 -4.51 -1.65 2.26
N CYS A 116 -5.23 -1.02 3.19
CA CYS A 116 -5.13 0.42 3.42
C CYS A 116 -4.35 0.63 4.71
N VAL A 117 -3.02 0.63 4.59
CA VAL A 117 -2.08 0.52 5.70
C VAL A 117 -1.91 1.84 6.41
N THR A 118 -1.92 1.81 7.75
CA THR A 118 -1.71 2.97 8.62
C THR A 118 -0.46 2.81 9.48
N TYR A 119 -0.01 3.90 10.09
CA TYR A 119 1.09 3.88 11.06
C TYR A 119 0.82 2.93 12.23
N ASP A 120 -0.42 2.89 12.73
CA ASP A 120 -0.81 2.01 13.84
C ASP A 120 -0.70 0.53 13.45
N MET A 121 -1.16 0.15 12.23
CA MET A 121 -0.98 -1.21 11.72
C MET A 121 0.49 -1.60 11.67
N MET A 122 1.35 -0.70 11.17
CA MET A 122 2.80 -0.90 11.10
C MET A 122 3.39 -1.09 12.51
N GLN A 123 2.98 -0.29 13.48
CA GLN A 123 3.46 -0.39 14.87
C GLN A 123 3.05 -1.72 15.51
N HIS A 124 1.80 -2.14 15.35
CA HIS A 124 1.30 -3.40 15.88
C HIS A 124 1.92 -4.60 15.16
N GLY A 125 1.98 -4.57 13.84
CA GLY A 125 2.57 -5.64 13.03
C GLY A 125 4.05 -5.87 13.34
N SER A 126 4.82 -4.81 13.54
CA SER A 126 6.25 -4.91 13.90
C SER A 126 6.49 -5.56 15.26
N LYS A 127 5.57 -5.41 16.22
CA LYS A 127 5.66 -5.97 17.58
C LYS A 127 5.08 -7.37 17.71
N ARG A 128 4.25 -7.81 16.76
CA ARG A 128 3.62 -9.14 16.80
C ARG A 128 4.69 -10.24 16.76
N GLN A 129 4.52 -11.28 17.57
CA GLN A 129 5.42 -12.44 17.56
C GLN A 129 5.34 -13.14 16.18
N ARG A 130 6.42 -13.81 15.79
CA ARG A 130 6.43 -14.65 14.58
C ARG A 130 5.70 -15.94 14.88
N GLU A 131 4.78 -16.29 14.02
CA GLU A 131 4.10 -17.57 14.03
C GLU A 131 4.73 -18.51 12.99
N GLU A 132 4.39 -19.81 13.07
CA GLU A 132 4.78 -20.74 12.03
C GLU A 132 3.97 -20.45 10.76
N LEU A 133 4.68 -20.22 9.66
CA LEU A 133 4.05 -19.92 8.40
C LEU A 133 3.66 -21.21 7.68
N PRO A 134 2.43 -21.32 7.14
CA PRO A 134 2.05 -22.43 6.28
C PRO A 134 2.83 -22.42 4.97
N ASN A 135 2.91 -23.55 4.30
CA ASN A 135 3.54 -23.66 2.98
C ASN A 135 2.58 -23.17 1.89
N PRO A 136 2.93 -22.14 1.12
CA PRO A 136 2.13 -21.70 -0.01
C PRO A 136 2.15 -22.70 -1.17
N SER A 137 1.28 -22.52 -2.17
CA SER A 137 1.28 -23.29 -3.40
C SER A 137 2.66 -23.30 -4.05
N GLY A 138 3.04 -24.41 -4.68
CA GLY A 138 4.35 -24.58 -5.29
C GLY A 138 5.52 -24.69 -4.30
N TRP A 139 5.24 -24.85 -3.00
CA TRP A 139 6.27 -25.11 -1.98
C TRP A 139 6.78 -26.54 -2.12
N GLY A 140 7.71 -26.72 -3.05
CA GLY A 140 8.35 -28.00 -3.31
C GLY A 140 9.57 -28.24 -2.43
N TYR A 141 10.59 -28.87 -3.01
CA TYR A 141 11.85 -29.11 -2.36
C TYR A 141 12.65 -27.82 -2.20
N ASN A 142 12.91 -27.43 -0.95
CA ASN A 142 13.74 -26.26 -0.63
C ASN A 142 15.13 -26.69 -0.16
N LYS A 143 16.18 -26.04 -0.65
CA LYS A 143 17.56 -26.27 -0.26
C LYS A 143 18.35 -24.95 -0.16
N LYS A 144 19.47 -24.99 0.56
CA LYS A 144 20.41 -23.88 0.58
C LYS A 144 21.16 -23.80 -0.73
N VAL A 145 21.37 -22.57 -1.21
CA VAL A 145 22.00 -22.25 -2.49
C VAL A 145 23.01 -21.12 -2.31
N ALA A 146 23.87 -20.94 -3.31
CA ALA A 146 24.72 -19.78 -3.48
C ALA A 146 24.17 -18.96 -4.66
N ILE A 147 23.82 -17.69 -4.44
CA ILE A 147 23.34 -16.78 -5.50
C ILE A 147 24.28 -15.60 -5.56
N GLU A 148 24.85 -15.36 -6.74
CA GLU A 148 25.68 -14.18 -6.96
C GLU A 148 24.84 -12.90 -6.86
N LEU A 149 25.36 -11.95 -6.11
CA LEU A 149 24.80 -10.62 -5.92
C LEU A 149 25.71 -9.56 -6.56
N PRO A 150 25.23 -8.34 -6.80
CA PRO A 150 26.09 -7.25 -7.25
C PRO A 150 27.29 -7.01 -6.34
N GLN A 151 28.37 -6.48 -6.91
CA GLN A 151 29.63 -6.16 -6.23
C GLN A 151 30.38 -7.38 -5.68
N GLY A 152 30.21 -8.56 -6.30
CA GLY A 152 30.93 -9.78 -5.94
C GLY A 152 30.50 -10.42 -4.63
N ARG A 153 29.39 -9.98 -4.03
CA ARG A 153 28.80 -10.64 -2.88
C ARG A 153 28.10 -11.93 -3.30
N VAL A 154 27.97 -12.87 -2.38
CA VAL A 154 27.24 -14.13 -2.60
C VAL A 154 26.26 -14.35 -1.43
N TYR A 155 25.01 -14.56 -1.78
CA TYR A 155 24.03 -15.01 -0.80
C TYR A 155 24.18 -16.52 -0.58
N HIS A 156 24.28 -16.93 0.68
CA HIS A 156 24.26 -18.33 1.08
C HIS A 156 23.05 -18.59 1.98
N GLY A 157 22.03 -19.29 1.50
CA GLY A 157 20.84 -19.55 2.29
C GLY A 157 19.74 -20.29 1.52
N TRP A 158 18.55 -20.33 2.06
CA TRP A 158 17.40 -21.02 1.48
C TRP A 158 16.96 -20.35 0.18
N PHE A 159 16.70 -21.16 -0.86
CA PHE A 159 16.24 -20.67 -2.15
C PHE A 159 14.82 -20.09 -2.06
N TRP A 160 13.88 -20.86 -1.49
CA TRP A 160 12.50 -20.44 -1.29
C TRP A 160 12.30 -19.80 0.06
N ASN A 161 11.47 -18.76 0.09
CA ASN A 161 10.93 -18.09 1.25
C ASN A 161 9.41 -18.14 1.19
N ARG A 162 8.76 -18.23 2.33
CA ARG A 162 7.33 -17.96 2.46
C ARG A 162 7.17 -16.45 2.42
N SER A 163 7.08 -15.91 1.20
CA SER A 163 7.09 -14.48 0.97
C SER A 163 5.70 -13.91 1.21
N HIS A 164 5.62 -12.93 2.11
CA HIS A 164 4.36 -12.22 2.33
C HIS A 164 4.03 -11.32 1.13
N MET A 165 2.78 -11.28 0.74
CA MET A 165 2.27 -10.28 -0.20
C MET A 165 2.14 -8.92 0.51
N LEU A 166 1.47 -8.86 1.65
CA LEU A 166 1.54 -7.74 2.57
C LEU A 166 2.40 -8.12 3.77
N ALA A 167 3.48 -7.39 3.97
CA ALA A 167 4.44 -7.68 5.04
C ALA A 167 3.80 -7.69 6.42
N LYS A 168 4.27 -8.60 7.29
CA LYS A 168 3.93 -8.60 8.72
C LYS A 168 4.18 -7.23 9.35
N SER A 169 5.31 -6.59 9.01
CA SER A 169 5.67 -5.25 9.50
C SER A 169 4.73 -4.14 9.06
N LEU A 170 3.86 -4.38 8.07
CA LEU A 170 2.81 -3.48 7.60
C LEU A 170 1.41 -3.93 8.04
N GLY A 171 1.32 -4.95 8.91
CA GLY A 171 0.05 -5.46 9.42
C GLY A 171 -0.47 -6.72 8.72
N GLY A 172 0.26 -7.26 7.73
CA GLY A 172 -0.11 -8.50 7.04
C GLY A 172 -0.17 -9.71 7.98
N GLU A 173 -1.13 -10.60 7.77
CA GLU A 173 -1.33 -11.82 8.56
C GLU A 173 -0.51 -12.99 8.03
N GLU A 174 -0.26 -13.97 8.90
CA GLU A 174 0.50 -15.18 8.60
C GLU A 174 -0.44 -16.30 8.15
N LYS A 175 -1.01 -16.17 6.95
CA LYS A 175 -1.96 -17.12 6.36
C LYS A 175 -1.72 -17.35 4.88
N LEU A 176 -2.24 -18.45 4.34
CA LEU A 176 -1.99 -18.87 2.94
C LEU A 176 -2.37 -17.80 1.92
N GLU A 177 -3.45 -17.08 2.14
CA GLU A 177 -3.94 -16.03 1.24
C GLU A 177 -3.01 -14.83 1.15
N ASN A 178 -2.05 -14.73 2.08
CA ASN A 178 -1.02 -13.68 2.12
C ASN A 178 0.37 -14.19 1.75
N LEU A 179 0.54 -15.44 1.36
CA LEU A 179 1.85 -16.05 1.14
C LEU A 179 2.01 -16.59 -0.28
N VAL A 180 3.14 -16.31 -0.87
CA VAL A 180 3.58 -16.93 -2.12
C VAL A 180 4.90 -17.66 -1.93
N CYS A 181 5.14 -18.70 -2.74
CA CYS A 181 6.44 -19.34 -2.86
C CYS A 181 7.38 -18.37 -3.60
N GLY A 182 8.11 -17.55 -2.85
CA GLY A 182 9.00 -16.53 -3.38
C GLY A 182 10.47 -16.96 -3.27
N THR A 183 11.28 -16.66 -4.27
CA THR A 183 12.73 -16.77 -4.14
C THR A 183 13.25 -15.81 -3.08
N ARG A 184 14.45 -16.07 -2.54
CA ARG A 184 15.11 -15.08 -1.68
C ARG A 184 15.24 -13.72 -2.38
N MET A 185 15.42 -13.73 -3.69
CA MET A 185 15.55 -12.50 -4.48
C MET A 185 14.21 -11.77 -4.65
N GLN A 186 13.11 -12.50 -4.83
CA GLN A 186 11.78 -11.91 -4.83
C GLN A 186 11.45 -11.29 -3.47
N ASN A 187 11.82 -11.96 -2.37
CA ASN A 187 11.50 -11.49 -1.02
C ASN A 187 12.31 -10.26 -0.59
N VAL A 188 13.62 -10.23 -0.87
CA VAL A 188 14.53 -9.16 -0.34
C VAL A 188 15.40 -8.52 -1.43
N GLY A 189 15.43 -9.09 -2.65
CA GLY A 189 16.27 -8.59 -3.72
C GLY A 189 17.76 -8.84 -3.51
N ALA A 190 18.56 -8.12 -4.26
CA ALA A 190 20.02 -8.17 -4.22
C ALA A 190 20.62 -7.19 -3.21
N HIS A 191 19.89 -6.13 -2.86
CA HIS A 191 20.25 -5.13 -1.85
C HIS A 191 19.07 -4.94 -0.89
N ASP A 192 19.34 -4.97 0.39
CA ASP A 192 18.35 -4.74 1.43
C ASP A 192 17.72 -3.35 1.26
N ASP A 193 16.42 -3.24 1.52
CA ASP A 193 15.57 -2.04 1.33
C ASP A 193 15.50 -1.49 -0.11
N LYS A 194 16.12 -2.14 -1.08
CA LYS A 194 16.19 -1.64 -2.48
C LYS A 194 15.69 -2.63 -3.52
N GLY A 195 15.48 -3.87 -3.14
CA GLY A 195 15.11 -4.92 -4.09
C GLY A 195 14.05 -5.87 -3.56
N GLY A 196 13.48 -6.67 -4.47
CA GLY A 196 12.40 -7.58 -4.12
C GLY A 196 11.21 -6.87 -3.48
N MET A 197 10.46 -7.59 -2.67
CA MET A 197 9.35 -7.03 -1.88
C MET A 197 9.83 -5.95 -0.90
N ASP A 198 11.06 -6.08 -0.38
CA ASP A 198 11.61 -5.16 0.61
C ASP A 198 11.75 -3.72 0.08
N TYR A 199 11.91 -3.52 -1.23
CA TYR A 199 11.82 -2.19 -1.86
C TYR A 199 10.49 -1.49 -1.57
N CYS A 200 9.38 -2.17 -1.81
CA CYS A 200 8.04 -1.63 -1.56
C CYS A 200 7.75 -1.47 -0.07
N GLU A 201 8.13 -2.48 0.71
CA GLU A 201 7.91 -2.51 2.16
C GLU A 201 8.69 -1.42 2.88
N ALA A 202 9.97 -1.22 2.56
CA ALA A 202 10.81 -0.19 3.15
C ALA A 202 10.30 1.21 2.82
N LYS A 203 9.87 1.43 1.56
CA LYS A 203 9.28 2.69 1.11
C LYS A 203 8.00 3.00 1.88
N ALA A 204 7.09 2.02 2.01
CA ALA A 204 5.86 2.16 2.78
C ALA A 204 6.13 2.45 4.26
N ARG A 205 7.04 1.68 4.90
CA ARG A 205 7.42 1.91 6.30
C ARG A 205 8.01 3.30 6.54
N LEU A 206 8.86 3.76 5.64
CA LEU A 206 9.49 5.08 5.75
C LEU A 206 8.46 6.20 5.64
N TRP A 207 7.56 6.11 4.67
CA TRP A 207 6.51 7.10 4.47
C TRP A 207 5.55 7.14 5.66
N LEU A 208 5.04 6.00 6.14
CA LEU A 208 4.14 5.92 7.30
C LEU A 208 4.77 6.47 8.58
N LYS A 209 6.08 6.27 8.79
CA LYS A 209 6.80 6.86 9.94
C LYS A 209 6.82 8.38 9.91
N SER A 210 6.90 8.98 8.74
CA SER A 210 6.90 10.44 8.57
C SER A 210 5.49 11.04 8.46
N HIS A 211 4.46 10.21 8.27
CA HIS A 211 3.05 10.61 8.12
C HIS A 211 2.14 9.76 9.01
N PRO A 212 2.22 9.89 10.36
CA PRO A 212 1.50 8.99 11.27
C PRO A 212 -0.03 9.11 11.17
N ASP A 213 -0.55 10.25 10.72
CA ASP A 213 -1.99 10.46 10.48
C ASP A 213 -2.43 10.08 9.05
N GLY A 214 -1.48 9.68 8.20
CA GLY A 214 -1.72 9.27 6.82
C GLY A 214 -2.04 7.79 6.69
N TYR A 215 -2.43 7.40 5.48
CA TYR A 215 -2.62 6.01 5.08
C TYR A 215 -2.04 5.77 3.70
N MET A 216 -1.80 4.50 3.39
CA MET A 216 -1.29 4.07 2.08
C MET A 216 -2.10 2.87 1.60
N TYR A 217 -2.69 2.97 0.40
CA TYR A 217 -3.10 1.78 -0.32
C TYR A 217 -1.87 0.99 -0.72
N TYR A 218 -1.85 -0.26 -0.31
CA TYR A 218 -0.80 -1.23 -0.61
C TYR A 218 -1.48 -2.50 -1.11
N ILE A 219 -1.59 -2.61 -2.44
CA ILE A 219 -2.35 -3.68 -3.09
C ILE A 219 -1.36 -4.58 -3.81
N VAL A 220 -1.43 -5.87 -3.54
CA VAL A 220 -0.51 -6.86 -4.11
C VAL A 220 -1.28 -7.89 -4.91
N THR A 221 -0.86 -8.12 -6.14
CA THR A 221 -1.43 -9.14 -7.04
C THR A 221 -0.33 -10.10 -7.50
N ALA A 222 -0.53 -11.39 -7.27
CA ALA A 222 0.39 -12.41 -7.75
C ALA A 222 0.10 -12.76 -9.22
N LEU A 223 1.14 -12.81 -10.06
CA LEU A 223 1.02 -13.10 -11.49
C LEU A 223 1.54 -14.50 -11.80
N TYR A 224 0.62 -15.38 -12.12
CA TYR A 224 0.88 -16.76 -12.57
C TYR A 224 0.69 -16.86 -14.09
N ARG A 225 1.27 -17.89 -14.71
CA ARG A 225 0.89 -18.31 -16.06
C ARG A 225 0.07 -19.58 -15.96
N ALA A 226 -1.13 -19.56 -16.52
CA ALA A 226 -2.03 -20.71 -16.52
C ALA A 226 -2.12 -21.40 -15.13
N ASP A 227 -1.80 -22.68 -15.06
CA ASP A 227 -1.88 -23.58 -13.89
C ASP A 227 -0.58 -23.62 -13.06
N GLU A 228 0.41 -22.79 -13.34
CA GLU A 228 1.65 -22.71 -12.55
C GLU A 228 1.36 -22.45 -11.08
N LEU A 229 1.98 -23.20 -10.17
CA LEU A 229 1.76 -23.08 -8.73
C LEU A 229 2.63 -22.00 -8.07
N VAL A 230 3.68 -21.56 -8.73
CA VAL A 230 4.58 -20.50 -8.27
C VAL A 230 4.36 -19.25 -9.13
N PRO A 231 4.13 -18.06 -8.55
CA PRO A 231 3.97 -16.85 -9.35
C PRO A 231 5.30 -16.48 -10.02
N ARG A 232 5.22 -15.95 -11.23
CA ARG A 232 6.41 -15.46 -11.96
C ARG A 232 6.88 -14.11 -11.48
N SER A 233 5.93 -13.30 -11.01
CA SER A 233 6.16 -12.01 -10.35
C SER A 233 4.97 -11.67 -9.46
N VAL A 234 5.12 -10.65 -8.64
CA VAL A 234 4.01 -9.98 -7.98
C VAL A 234 4.01 -8.51 -8.37
N VAL A 235 2.83 -7.92 -8.45
CA VAL A 235 2.66 -6.48 -8.69
C VAL A 235 2.22 -5.83 -7.40
N VAL A 236 2.88 -4.77 -7.01
CA VAL A 236 2.57 -3.96 -5.84
C VAL A 236 2.16 -2.57 -6.29
N ASP A 237 0.92 -2.21 -6.02
CA ASP A 237 0.39 -0.86 -6.20
C ASP A 237 0.47 -0.11 -4.89
N MET A 238 1.19 1.02 -4.86
CA MET A 238 1.36 1.87 -3.69
C MET A 238 0.86 3.27 -3.97
N LEU A 239 -0.15 3.73 -3.22
CA LEU A 239 -0.66 5.09 -3.29
C LEU A 239 -0.80 5.67 -1.88
N SER A 240 0.03 6.65 -1.54
CA SER A 240 -0.10 7.39 -0.28
C SER A 240 -1.24 8.40 -0.31
N SER A 241 -1.81 8.70 0.86
CA SER A 241 -2.95 9.63 0.99
C SER A 241 -2.63 11.07 0.53
N ASP A 242 -1.36 11.45 0.50
CA ASP A 242 -0.88 12.73 -0.03
C ASP A 242 -0.38 12.64 -1.49
N HIS A 243 -0.46 11.45 -2.10
CA HIS A 243 -0.03 11.15 -3.46
C HIS A 243 1.48 11.35 -3.73
N THR A 244 2.31 11.51 -2.71
CA THR A 244 3.79 11.60 -2.87
C THR A 244 4.41 10.27 -3.25
N ILE A 245 3.78 9.14 -2.85
CA ILE A 245 4.04 7.81 -3.39
C ILE A 245 2.86 7.42 -4.28
N ASN A 246 3.17 7.12 -5.54
CA ASN A 246 2.19 6.69 -6.54
C ASN A 246 2.92 5.81 -7.55
N GLU A 247 3.00 4.51 -7.27
CA GLU A 247 3.81 3.55 -8.04
C GLU A 247 3.10 2.21 -8.20
N GLU A 248 3.13 1.66 -9.41
CA GLU A 248 2.92 0.24 -9.71
C GLU A 248 4.29 -0.39 -9.90
N VAL A 249 4.62 -1.40 -9.10
CA VAL A 249 5.93 -2.05 -9.07
C VAL A 249 5.79 -3.54 -9.35
N GLU A 250 6.46 -4.05 -10.38
CA GLU A 250 6.61 -5.48 -10.60
C GLU A 250 7.84 -6.00 -9.85
N VAL A 251 7.65 -7.04 -9.04
CA VAL A 251 8.69 -7.73 -8.29
C VAL A 251 8.86 -9.13 -8.87
N TYR A 252 10.03 -9.38 -9.45
CA TYR A 252 10.32 -10.63 -10.18
C TYR A 252 10.62 -11.79 -9.24
N ASN A 253 9.98 -12.93 -9.50
CA ASN A 253 10.22 -14.17 -8.75
C ASN A 253 11.16 -15.10 -9.48
N THR A 254 12.42 -14.75 -9.49
CA THR A 254 13.50 -15.52 -10.13
C THR A 254 14.81 -15.40 -9.34
N ALA A 255 15.86 -16.07 -9.75
CA ALA A 255 17.20 -15.94 -9.17
C ALA A 255 18.28 -16.12 -10.24
N LEU A 256 19.30 -15.27 -10.18
CA LEU A 256 20.44 -15.35 -11.08
C LEU A 256 21.13 -16.72 -10.99
N GLY A 257 21.46 -17.32 -12.12
CA GLY A 257 22.11 -18.62 -12.19
C GLY A 257 21.20 -19.83 -11.95
N TYR A 258 19.89 -19.63 -11.83
CA TYR A 258 18.93 -20.72 -11.57
C TYR A 258 17.83 -20.76 -12.64
N GLU A 259 17.37 -21.97 -12.93
CA GLU A 259 16.18 -22.28 -13.69
C GLU A 259 15.11 -22.81 -12.75
N ILE A 260 13.91 -22.26 -12.81
CA ILE A 260 12.78 -22.56 -11.95
C ILE A 260 11.69 -23.25 -12.78
N ASN A 261 11.18 -24.37 -12.30
CA ASN A 261 9.94 -24.93 -12.77
C ASN A 261 8.79 -24.34 -11.95
N TYR A 262 8.06 -23.40 -12.52
CA TYR A 262 6.96 -22.71 -11.85
C TYR A 262 5.72 -23.59 -11.64
N ASN A 263 5.63 -24.75 -12.30
CA ASN A 263 4.51 -25.67 -12.10
C ASN A 263 4.55 -26.36 -10.74
N ASP A 264 5.76 -26.61 -10.18
CA ASP A 264 5.91 -27.41 -8.96
C ASP A 264 6.90 -26.84 -7.94
N GLY A 265 7.57 -25.72 -8.26
CA GLY A 265 8.58 -25.09 -7.40
C GLY A 265 9.92 -25.83 -7.37
N THR A 266 10.17 -26.82 -8.24
CA THR A 266 11.52 -27.39 -8.39
C THR A 266 12.45 -26.41 -9.08
N PHE A 267 13.74 -26.47 -8.78
CA PHE A 267 14.74 -25.60 -9.38
C PHE A 267 16.08 -26.28 -9.50
N LYS A 268 16.88 -25.84 -10.46
CA LYS A 268 18.26 -26.29 -10.67
C LYS A 268 19.17 -25.13 -11.00
N GLN A 269 20.44 -25.26 -10.67
CA GLN A 269 21.45 -24.33 -11.13
C GLN A 269 21.63 -24.50 -12.66
N LYS A 270 21.71 -23.36 -13.36
CA LYS A 270 22.01 -23.37 -14.80
C LYS A 270 23.43 -23.93 -15.01
N SER A 271 23.57 -24.80 -15.97
CA SER A 271 24.90 -25.17 -16.49
C SER A 271 25.51 -23.93 -17.16
N GLU A 272 26.76 -23.66 -16.89
CA GLU A 272 27.55 -22.66 -17.61
C GLU A 272 27.65 -22.99 -19.10
#